data_6a18ff3374587c546a3462c58b97b136
#
_entry.id   6a18ff3374587c546a3462c58b97b136
#
_cell.length_a   1.000
_cell.length_b   1.000
_cell.length_c   1.000
_cell.angle_alpha   90.00
_cell.angle_beta   90.00
_cell.angle_gamma   90.00
#
_symmetry.space_group_name_H-M   'P 1'
#
loop_
_entity.id
_entity.type
_entity.pdbx_description
1 polymer ?
#
loop_
_entity_poly.entity_id
_entity_poly.type
_entity_poly.pdbx_seq_one_letter_code
_entity_poly.pdbx_strand_id
1 'polypeptide(L)'
;MFINEYGDKNNPLVLLLAPMMVSGEDLYQLMHPYFKHNYHYIAPDQGGHGKAGAYISADEEYKTLKSFLLDEGYREIELVYGASLGVAIGYRLFMDPDFTVHHVWFDGVALSRNAAVPEWFMKKMFRSRKKKLAKTKAEASPSLVQMYGYDFAKMMTKNFERITERDIDAICHACCHYDLRKLTKEEQAKLHLDFGEKDFDWKYSKKTIPVYMPEAELVIRPGFQHCGYMAAHPKEYAEEIEAFIRRNRNVLG
;
A
#
# COMPACT_ATOMS: atom_id res chain seq x y z
N MET A 1 -7.64 6.41 -11.75
CA MET A 1 -8.15 5.51 -10.66
C MET A 1 -9.50 4.93 -11.04
N PHE A 2 -9.83 3.72 -10.58
CA PHE A 2 -11.16 3.13 -10.64
C PHE A 2 -11.54 2.67 -9.22
N ILE A 3 -12.72 3.07 -8.73
CA ILE A 3 -13.14 2.76 -7.36
C ILE A 3 -13.87 1.42 -7.35
N ASN A 4 -13.35 0.46 -6.59
CA ASN A 4 -14.07 -0.75 -6.20
C ASN A 4 -14.56 -0.55 -4.76
N GLU A 5 -15.86 -0.80 -4.54
CA GLU A 5 -16.55 -0.59 -3.26
C GLU A 5 -17.29 -1.88 -2.87
N TYR A 6 -17.18 -2.29 -1.60
CA TYR A 6 -17.71 -3.57 -1.11
C TYR A 6 -18.24 -3.43 0.32
N GLY A 7 -19.23 -4.27 0.66
CA GLY A 7 -19.82 -4.29 2.00
C GLY A 7 -20.94 -3.27 2.19
N ASP A 8 -21.48 -3.22 3.41
CA ASP A 8 -22.54 -2.28 3.77
C ASP A 8 -21.95 -0.92 4.13
N LYS A 9 -22.45 0.15 3.51
CA LYS A 9 -21.98 1.54 3.73
C LYS A 9 -22.19 2.05 5.17
N ASN A 10 -23.01 1.38 5.97
CA ASN A 10 -23.21 1.71 7.38
C ASN A 10 -22.10 1.13 8.29
N ASN A 11 -21.26 0.26 7.79
CA ASN A 11 -20.14 -0.29 8.54
C ASN A 11 -18.92 0.67 8.54
N PRO A 12 -18.01 0.54 9.51
CA PRO A 12 -16.76 1.32 9.53
C PRO A 12 -15.97 1.18 8.24
N LEU A 13 -15.47 2.30 7.69
CA LEU A 13 -14.78 2.34 6.42
C LEU A 13 -13.33 1.88 6.52
N VAL A 14 -12.95 0.93 5.69
CA VAL A 14 -11.57 0.45 5.49
C VAL A 14 -11.12 0.78 4.07
N LEU A 15 -10.02 1.51 3.94
CA LEU A 15 -9.36 1.75 2.66
C LEU A 15 -8.24 0.73 2.46
N LEU A 16 -8.27 0.02 1.33
CA LEU A 16 -7.23 -0.95 0.94
C LEU A 16 -6.46 -0.40 -0.26
N LEU A 17 -5.29 0.19 -0.03
CA LEU A 17 -4.46 0.82 -1.05
C LEU A 17 -3.33 -0.14 -1.46
N ALA A 18 -3.49 -0.72 -2.64
CA ALA A 18 -2.66 -1.83 -3.13
C ALA A 18 -1.22 -1.42 -3.49
N PRO A 19 -0.26 -2.35 -3.39
CA PRO A 19 1.09 -2.16 -3.92
C PRO A 19 1.10 -2.21 -5.46
N MET A 20 2.20 -1.80 -6.06
CA MET A 20 2.42 -1.98 -7.50
C MET A 20 2.27 -3.46 -7.89
N MET A 21 1.70 -3.75 -9.03
CA MET A 21 1.38 -5.08 -9.57
C MET A 21 0.21 -5.80 -8.87
N VAL A 22 -0.52 -5.14 -8.00
CA VAL A 22 -1.74 -5.67 -7.36
C VAL A 22 -2.86 -4.68 -7.60
N SER A 23 -4.02 -5.15 -8.08
CA SER A 23 -5.20 -4.29 -8.18
C SER A 23 -5.89 -4.15 -6.82
N GLY A 24 -6.75 -3.15 -6.68
CA GLY A 24 -7.57 -3.01 -5.46
C GLY A 24 -8.47 -4.23 -5.25
N GLU A 25 -9.05 -4.75 -6.32
CA GLU A 25 -9.86 -5.98 -6.27
C GLU A 25 -9.04 -7.19 -5.81
N ASP A 26 -7.82 -7.39 -6.35
CA ASP A 26 -6.95 -8.50 -5.92
C ASP A 26 -6.58 -8.39 -4.44
N LEU A 27 -6.27 -7.18 -3.95
CA LEU A 27 -5.96 -6.96 -2.54
C LEU A 27 -7.18 -7.21 -1.64
N TYR A 28 -8.36 -6.75 -2.06
CA TYR A 28 -9.61 -7.02 -1.35
C TYR A 28 -9.87 -8.53 -1.26
N GLN A 29 -9.77 -9.26 -2.36
CA GLN A 29 -9.98 -10.72 -2.38
C GLN A 29 -8.96 -11.47 -1.53
N LEU A 30 -7.73 -10.96 -1.43
CA LEU A 30 -6.68 -11.56 -0.60
C LEU A 30 -6.97 -11.40 0.90
N MET A 31 -7.49 -10.25 1.34
CA MET A 31 -7.53 -9.89 2.76
C MET A 31 -8.92 -10.02 3.39
N HIS A 32 -9.98 -9.60 2.68
CA HIS A 32 -11.31 -9.49 3.27
C HIS A 32 -11.87 -10.79 3.86
N PRO A 33 -11.57 -12.02 3.31
CA PRO A 33 -12.14 -13.26 3.86
C PRO A 33 -11.70 -13.55 5.30
N TYR A 34 -10.65 -12.90 5.77
CA TYR A 34 -10.04 -13.14 7.07
C TYR A 34 -10.35 -12.06 8.12
N PHE A 35 -10.96 -10.95 7.71
CA PHE A 35 -11.50 -9.99 8.67
C PHE A 35 -12.76 -10.55 9.33
N LYS A 36 -12.82 -10.50 10.65
CA LYS A 36 -13.93 -11.07 11.44
C LYS A 36 -15.08 -10.07 11.67
N HIS A 37 -14.77 -8.77 11.61
CA HIS A 37 -15.76 -7.71 11.71
C HIS A 37 -16.28 -7.33 10.33
N ASN A 38 -17.53 -6.89 10.30
CA ASN A 38 -18.10 -6.32 9.08
C ASN A 38 -17.58 -4.91 8.87
N TYR A 39 -16.94 -4.69 7.75
CA TYR A 39 -16.46 -3.39 7.30
C TYR A 39 -17.10 -3.01 5.97
N HIS A 40 -17.10 -1.72 5.71
CA HIS A 40 -17.26 -1.18 4.38
C HIS A 40 -15.87 -0.99 3.77
N TYR A 41 -15.64 -1.50 2.56
CA TYR A 41 -14.33 -1.43 1.94
C TYR A 41 -14.33 -0.58 0.69
N ILE A 42 -13.34 0.28 0.57
CA ILE A 42 -12.96 0.94 -0.67
C ILE A 42 -11.55 0.48 -1.04
N ALA A 43 -11.45 -0.25 -2.15
CA ALA A 43 -10.21 -0.83 -2.65
C ALA A 43 -9.95 -0.35 -4.10
N PRO A 44 -9.42 0.88 -4.28
CA PRO A 44 -9.28 1.46 -5.61
C PRO A 44 -8.20 0.77 -6.44
N ASP A 45 -8.48 0.55 -7.72
CA ASP A 45 -7.45 0.28 -8.70
C ASP A 45 -6.73 1.59 -9.01
N GLN A 46 -5.47 1.68 -8.62
CA GLN A 46 -4.61 2.81 -8.98
C GLN A 46 -4.28 2.76 -10.48
N GLY A 47 -3.93 3.88 -11.08
CA GLY A 47 -3.55 3.93 -12.49
C GLY A 47 -2.56 2.85 -12.89
N GLY A 48 -2.73 2.27 -14.08
CA GLY A 48 -1.96 1.14 -14.58
C GLY A 48 -2.43 -0.24 -14.07
N HIS A 49 -3.35 -0.30 -13.10
CA HIS A 49 -3.81 -1.55 -12.47
C HIS A 49 -5.31 -1.79 -12.71
N GLY A 50 -5.72 -3.05 -12.63
CA GLY A 50 -7.14 -3.44 -12.66
C GLY A 50 -7.93 -2.81 -13.80
N LYS A 51 -8.98 -2.06 -13.47
CA LYS A 51 -9.88 -1.36 -14.41
C LYS A 51 -9.47 0.09 -14.65
N ALA A 52 -8.43 0.59 -13.94
CA ALA A 52 -8.00 1.99 -14.07
C ALA A 52 -7.29 2.27 -15.40
N GLY A 53 -7.25 3.57 -15.78
CA GLY A 53 -6.43 4.09 -16.88
C GLY A 53 -4.95 4.19 -16.51
N ALA A 54 -4.19 5.06 -17.18
CA ALA A 54 -2.77 5.26 -16.89
C ALA A 54 -2.54 5.87 -15.50
N TYR A 55 -1.38 5.55 -14.88
CA TYR A 55 -0.91 6.22 -13.67
C TYR A 55 -0.27 7.56 -14.03
N ILE A 56 -0.79 8.65 -13.51
CA ILE A 56 -0.28 10.00 -13.81
C ILE A 56 0.69 10.45 -12.70
N SER A 57 0.23 10.50 -11.46
CA SER A 57 1.03 10.86 -10.29
C SER A 57 0.31 10.48 -9.00
N ALA A 58 1.04 10.41 -7.88
CA ALA A 58 0.41 10.21 -6.58
C ALA A 58 -0.55 11.34 -6.20
N ASP A 59 -0.31 12.56 -6.69
CA ASP A 59 -1.17 13.70 -6.44
C ASP A 59 -2.53 13.56 -7.15
N GLU A 60 -2.53 13.15 -8.42
CA GLU A 60 -3.78 12.91 -9.16
C GLU A 60 -4.57 11.71 -8.62
N GLU A 61 -3.89 10.63 -8.25
CA GLU A 61 -4.53 9.49 -7.60
C GLU A 61 -5.16 9.90 -6.26
N TYR A 62 -4.43 10.65 -5.45
CA TYR A 62 -4.92 11.19 -4.18
C TYR A 62 -6.13 12.11 -4.38
N LYS A 63 -6.07 13.09 -5.30
CA LYS A 63 -7.19 14.01 -5.57
C LYS A 63 -8.44 13.26 -6.01
N THR A 64 -8.28 12.25 -6.87
CA THR A 64 -9.40 11.43 -7.36
C THR A 64 -10.07 10.69 -6.20
N LEU A 65 -9.26 10.03 -5.34
CA LEU A 65 -9.81 9.32 -4.18
C LEU A 65 -10.44 10.29 -3.17
N LYS A 66 -9.77 11.41 -2.88
CA LYS A 66 -10.31 12.45 -1.99
C LYS A 66 -11.66 12.97 -2.47
N SER A 67 -11.77 13.34 -3.75
CA SER A 67 -13.05 13.83 -4.30
C SER A 67 -14.14 12.80 -4.14
N PHE A 68 -13.89 11.54 -4.50
CA PHE A 68 -14.85 10.46 -4.32
C PHE A 68 -15.30 10.31 -2.85
N LEU A 69 -14.35 10.27 -1.90
CA LEU A 69 -14.67 10.13 -0.48
C LEU A 69 -15.53 11.29 0.03
N LEU A 70 -15.21 12.52 -0.38
CA LEU A 70 -15.94 13.71 0.03
C LEU A 70 -17.35 13.76 -0.59
N ASP A 71 -17.48 13.41 -1.86
CA ASP A 71 -18.75 13.40 -2.60
C ASP A 71 -19.72 12.34 -2.06
N GLU A 72 -19.20 11.18 -1.61
CA GLU A 72 -19.98 10.12 -0.94
C GLU A 72 -20.20 10.39 0.57
N GLY A 73 -19.62 11.46 1.12
CA GLY A 73 -19.79 11.85 2.53
C GLY A 73 -18.89 11.10 3.52
N TYR A 74 -17.90 10.34 3.04
CA TYR A 74 -16.96 9.63 3.90
C TYR A 74 -15.94 10.59 4.51
N ARG A 75 -16.08 10.89 5.80
CA ARG A 75 -15.16 11.74 6.59
C ARG A 75 -14.41 10.95 7.65
N GLU A 76 -15.03 9.90 8.16
CA GLU A 76 -14.48 9.01 9.17
C GLU A 76 -13.94 7.75 8.50
N ILE A 77 -12.68 7.44 8.71
CA ILE A 77 -11.99 6.28 8.14
C ILE A 77 -11.43 5.43 9.28
N GLU A 78 -11.97 4.23 9.45
CA GLU A 78 -11.53 3.31 10.48
C GLU A 78 -10.09 2.84 10.29
N LEU A 79 -9.75 2.47 9.05
CA LEU A 79 -8.40 2.03 8.70
C LEU A 79 -7.99 2.53 7.32
N VAL A 80 -6.82 3.13 7.24
CA VAL A 80 -6.07 3.29 6.00
C VAL A 80 -4.98 2.21 5.97
N TYR A 81 -5.21 1.15 5.20
CA TYR A 81 -4.18 0.19 4.85
C TYR A 81 -3.50 0.63 3.56
N GLY A 82 -2.19 0.73 3.57
CA GLY A 82 -1.38 1.03 2.38
C GLY A 82 -0.15 0.14 2.29
N ALA A 83 0.04 -0.50 1.14
CA ALA A 83 1.25 -1.27 0.88
C ALA A 83 2.05 -0.62 -0.25
N SER A 84 3.35 -0.42 -0.04
CA SER A 84 4.28 0.10 -1.05
C SER A 84 3.73 1.34 -1.79
N LEU A 85 3.36 1.22 -3.07
CA LEU A 85 2.73 2.31 -3.86
C LEU A 85 1.50 2.91 -3.16
N GLY A 86 0.68 2.08 -2.52
CA GLY A 86 -0.53 2.52 -1.82
C GLY A 86 -0.25 3.51 -0.68
N VAL A 87 0.94 3.45 -0.08
CA VAL A 87 1.34 4.38 0.98
C VAL A 87 1.46 5.81 0.46
N ALA A 88 1.79 6.01 -0.81
CA ALA A 88 1.88 7.35 -1.39
C ALA A 88 0.55 8.14 -1.32
N ILE A 89 -0.57 7.43 -1.41
CA ILE A 89 -1.92 7.99 -1.25
C ILE A 89 -2.31 7.96 0.24
N GLY A 90 -2.08 6.83 0.91
CA GLY A 90 -2.45 6.62 2.31
C GLY A 90 -1.84 7.65 3.25
N TYR A 91 -0.56 8.00 3.06
CA TYR A 91 0.10 9.02 3.86
C TYR A 91 -0.51 10.42 3.66
N ARG A 92 -0.91 10.78 2.43
CA ARG A 92 -1.62 12.04 2.15
C ARG A 92 -2.98 12.10 2.82
N LEU A 93 -3.76 11.01 2.77
CA LEU A 93 -5.05 10.91 3.45
C LEU A 93 -4.90 11.04 4.97
N PHE A 94 -3.89 10.37 5.53
CA PHE A 94 -3.61 10.45 6.96
C PHE A 94 -3.25 11.87 7.42
N MET A 95 -2.63 12.67 6.54
CA MET A 95 -2.23 14.06 6.83
C MET A 95 -3.32 15.08 6.50
N ASP A 96 -4.39 14.68 5.85
CA ASP A 96 -5.43 15.61 5.37
C ASP A 96 -6.46 15.91 6.47
N PRO A 97 -6.62 17.19 6.88
CA PRO A 97 -7.57 17.59 7.91
C PRO A 97 -9.05 17.39 7.55
N ASP A 98 -9.37 17.13 6.26
CA ASP A 98 -10.74 16.85 5.84
C ASP A 98 -11.23 15.46 6.29
N PHE A 99 -10.32 14.61 6.78
CA PHE A 99 -10.61 13.24 7.23
C PHE A 99 -10.19 12.98 8.68
N THR A 100 -11.01 12.24 9.39
CA THR A 100 -10.65 11.62 10.66
C THR A 100 -10.21 10.19 10.40
N VAL A 101 -8.90 9.95 10.42
CA VAL A 101 -8.32 8.60 10.29
C VAL A 101 -8.03 8.04 11.68
N HIS A 102 -8.66 6.90 12.02
CA HIS A 102 -8.50 6.27 13.33
C HIS A 102 -7.26 5.38 13.40
N HIS A 103 -7.00 4.60 12.35
CA HIS A 103 -5.89 3.66 12.29
C HIS A 103 -5.20 3.70 10.93
N VAL A 104 -3.87 3.50 10.94
CA VAL A 104 -3.04 3.48 9.73
C VAL A 104 -2.12 2.27 9.80
N TRP A 105 -2.11 1.47 8.75
CA TRP A 105 -1.19 0.34 8.61
C TRP A 105 -0.44 0.46 7.27
N PHE A 106 0.86 0.69 7.33
CA PHE A 106 1.71 0.80 6.16
C PHE A 106 2.70 -0.35 6.07
N ASP A 107 2.75 -1.02 4.92
CA ASP A 107 3.63 -2.15 4.65
C ASP A 107 4.59 -1.82 3.51
N GLY A 108 5.89 -2.11 3.72
CA GLY A 108 6.91 -2.04 2.69
C GLY A 108 7.06 -0.66 2.04
N VAL A 109 7.26 0.38 2.81
CA VAL A 109 7.35 1.75 2.30
C VAL A 109 8.76 2.34 2.43
N ALA A 110 9.31 2.88 1.33
CA ALA A 110 10.54 3.66 1.37
C ALA A 110 10.24 5.09 1.84
N LEU A 111 10.10 5.31 3.15
CA LEU A 111 9.88 6.64 3.72
C LEU A 111 11.11 7.54 3.47
N SER A 112 11.12 8.23 2.34
CA SER A 112 12.22 9.08 1.92
C SER A 112 11.70 10.40 1.32
N ARG A 113 12.39 11.50 1.61
CA ARG A 113 12.03 12.84 1.08
C ARG A 113 12.59 13.10 -0.32
N ASN A 114 13.77 12.58 -0.63
CA ASN A 114 14.47 12.81 -1.89
C ASN A 114 15.34 11.59 -2.23
N ALA A 115 14.74 10.60 -2.86
CA ALA A 115 15.39 9.35 -3.20
C ALA A 115 15.67 9.22 -4.71
N ALA A 116 16.29 10.23 -5.33
CA ALA A 116 16.57 10.25 -6.77
C ALA A 116 17.42 9.04 -7.24
N VAL A 117 18.40 8.61 -6.45
CA VAL A 117 19.25 7.44 -6.78
C VAL A 117 18.44 6.13 -6.68
N PRO A 118 17.69 5.86 -5.59
CA PRO A 118 16.75 4.75 -5.53
C PRO A 118 15.72 4.78 -6.65
N GLU A 119 15.13 5.95 -6.97
CA GLU A 119 14.18 6.09 -8.07
C GLU A 119 14.77 5.65 -9.41
N TRP A 120 15.97 6.14 -9.74
CA TRP A 120 16.66 5.75 -10.99
C TRP A 120 16.89 4.24 -11.05
N PHE A 121 17.33 3.64 -9.93
CA PHE A 121 17.56 2.20 -9.85
C PHE A 121 16.26 1.40 -10.01
N MET A 122 15.18 1.80 -9.34
CA MET A 122 13.85 1.19 -9.44
C MET A 122 13.33 1.25 -10.89
N LYS A 123 13.39 2.41 -11.54
CA LYS A 123 12.99 2.57 -12.95
C LYS A 123 13.74 1.61 -13.86
N LYS A 124 15.06 1.54 -13.71
CA LYS A 124 15.90 0.62 -14.50
C LYS A 124 15.53 -0.85 -14.27
N MET A 125 15.31 -1.23 -13.01
CA MET A 125 14.93 -2.59 -12.61
C MET A 125 13.57 -2.98 -13.21
N PHE A 126 12.53 -2.16 -13.02
CA PHE A 126 11.19 -2.47 -13.51
C PHE A 126 11.09 -2.46 -15.03
N ARG A 127 11.75 -1.53 -15.72
CA ARG A 127 11.83 -1.53 -17.19
C ARG A 127 12.54 -2.78 -17.71
N SER A 128 13.61 -3.23 -17.05
CA SER A 128 14.31 -4.48 -17.41
C SER A 128 13.41 -5.70 -17.22
N ARG A 129 12.67 -5.77 -16.09
CA ARG A 129 11.68 -6.82 -15.83
C ARG A 129 10.57 -6.83 -16.88
N LYS A 130 10.06 -5.65 -17.27
CA LYS A 130 9.03 -5.50 -18.32
C LYS A 130 9.50 -6.06 -19.66
N LYS A 131 10.73 -5.69 -20.08
CA LYS A 131 11.33 -6.21 -21.32
C LYS A 131 11.54 -7.71 -21.27
N LYS A 132 11.97 -8.26 -20.12
CA LYS A 132 12.15 -9.70 -19.93
C LYS A 132 10.82 -10.43 -20.02
N LEU A 133 9.77 -9.94 -19.35
CA LEU A 133 8.43 -10.53 -19.38
C LEU A 133 7.86 -10.58 -20.80
N ALA A 134 7.97 -9.47 -21.55
CA ALA A 134 7.52 -9.41 -22.94
C ALA A 134 8.22 -10.42 -23.86
N LYS A 135 9.49 -10.76 -23.58
CA LYS A 135 10.24 -11.78 -24.34
C LYS A 135 9.86 -13.21 -23.96
N THR A 136 9.71 -13.49 -22.66
CA THR A 136 9.48 -14.86 -22.15
C THR A 136 8.03 -15.27 -22.24
N LYS A 137 7.08 -14.33 -22.26
CA LYS A 137 5.63 -14.56 -22.16
C LYS A 137 5.27 -15.53 -21.02
N ALA A 138 6.02 -15.45 -19.92
CA ALA A 138 5.82 -16.32 -18.78
C ALA A 138 4.50 -15.97 -18.06
N GLU A 139 3.68 -16.95 -17.75
CA GLU A 139 2.43 -16.80 -16.99
C GLU A 139 2.69 -16.27 -15.57
N ALA A 140 3.79 -16.69 -14.97
CA ALA A 140 4.31 -16.17 -13.71
C ALA A 140 5.81 -15.90 -13.81
N SER A 141 6.25 -14.71 -13.42
CA SER A 141 7.68 -14.35 -13.41
C SER A 141 8.43 -15.22 -12.41
N PRO A 142 9.51 -15.95 -12.81
CA PRO A 142 10.24 -16.84 -11.90
C PRO A 142 10.78 -16.15 -10.65
N SER A 143 11.21 -14.90 -10.78
CA SER A 143 11.69 -14.12 -9.63
C SER A 143 10.55 -13.75 -8.64
N LEU A 144 9.33 -13.54 -9.13
CA LEU A 144 8.18 -13.30 -8.27
C LEU A 144 7.70 -14.62 -7.63
N VAL A 145 7.74 -15.74 -8.37
CA VAL A 145 7.40 -17.07 -7.81
C VAL A 145 8.29 -17.41 -6.63
N GLN A 146 9.60 -17.14 -6.74
CA GLN A 146 10.54 -17.35 -5.64
C GLN A 146 10.24 -16.49 -4.41
N MET A 147 9.71 -15.26 -4.61
CA MET A 147 9.45 -14.29 -3.54
C MET A 147 8.08 -14.48 -2.88
N TYR A 148 7.05 -14.82 -3.66
CA TYR A 148 5.66 -14.73 -3.24
C TYR A 148 4.82 -16.00 -3.48
N GLY A 149 5.43 -17.05 -4.03
CA GLY A 149 4.69 -18.24 -4.47
C GLY A 149 4.02 -18.07 -5.84
N TYR A 150 3.52 -19.18 -6.40
CA TYR A 150 3.08 -19.23 -7.81
C TYR A 150 1.83 -18.39 -8.07
N ASP A 151 0.79 -18.57 -7.27
CA ASP A 151 -0.52 -17.93 -7.53
C ASP A 151 -0.45 -16.40 -7.41
N PHE A 152 0.21 -15.91 -6.36
CA PHE A 152 0.42 -14.48 -6.17
C PHE A 152 1.33 -13.89 -7.26
N ALA A 153 2.39 -14.59 -7.63
CA ALA A 153 3.29 -14.19 -8.71
C ALA A 153 2.58 -14.15 -10.08
N LYS A 154 1.66 -15.09 -10.35
CA LYS A 154 0.85 -15.11 -11.57
C LYS A 154 -0.06 -13.88 -11.63
N MET A 155 -0.78 -13.58 -10.56
CA MET A 155 -1.61 -12.38 -10.45
C MET A 155 -0.77 -11.10 -10.66
N MET A 156 0.36 -10.95 -9.95
CA MET A 156 1.27 -9.82 -10.12
C MET A 156 1.79 -9.69 -11.55
N THR A 157 2.12 -10.80 -12.21
CA THR A 157 2.63 -10.82 -13.59
C THR A 157 1.57 -10.30 -14.55
N LYS A 158 0.33 -10.77 -14.43
CA LYS A 158 -0.82 -10.31 -15.22
C LYS A 158 -1.05 -8.80 -15.08
N ASN A 159 -1.04 -8.28 -13.85
CA ASN A 159 -1.16 -6.84 -13.62
C ASN A 159 0.02 -6.06 -14.20
N PHE A 160 1.25 -6.59 -14.07
CA PHE A 160 2.44 -5.92 -14.59
C PHE A 160 2.47 -5.81 -16.13
N GLU A 161 1.82 -6.71 -16.85
CA GLU A 161 1.66 -6.63 -18.30
C GLU A 161 0.90 -5.37 -18.73
N ARG A 162 -0.01 -4.86 -17.92
CA ARG A 162 -0.80 -3.66 -18.19
C ARG A 162 -0.02 -2.35 -17.94
N ILE A 163 0.88 -2.36 -16.94
CA ILE A 163 1.66 -1.19 -16.54
C ILE A 163 2.62 -0.81 -17.67
N THR A 164 2.50 0.40 -18.22
CA THR A 164 3.37 0.91 -19.28
C THR A 164 4.72 1.40 -18.73
N GLU A 165 5.68 1.69 -19.62
CA GLU A 165 6.95 2.30 -19.18
C GLU A 165 6.73 3.70 -18.58
N ARG A 166 5.74 4.45 -19.06
CA ARG A 166 5.38 5.75 -18.50
C ARG A 166 4.78 5.61 -17.09
N ASP A 167 3.92 4.61 -16.89
CA ASP A 167 3.38 4.31 -15.56
C ASP A 167 4.50 3.93 -14.58
N ILE A 168 5.48 3.10 -15.02
CA ILE A 168 6.65 2.74 -14.21
C ILE A 168 7.39 3.99 -13.74
N ASP A 169 7.60 4.97 -14.60
CA ASP A 169 8.31 6.19 -14.24
C ASP A 169 7.58 7.00 -13.18
N ALA A 170 6.28 7.18 -13.36
CA ALA A 170 5.45 7.93 -12.44
C ALA A 170 5.26 7.19 -11.09
N ILE A 171 5.08 5.88 -11.11
CA ILE A 171 4.98 5.02 -9.92
C ILE A 171 6.30 5.06 -9.12
N CYS A 172 7.45 4.87 -9.79
CA CYS A 172 8.74 4.93 -9.10
C CYS A 172 8.99 6.31 -8.47
N HIS A 173 8.57 7.38 -9.14
CA HIS A 173 8.63 8.72 -8.56
C HIS A 173 7.75 8.82 -7.30
N ALA A 174 6.51 8.37 -7.36
CA ALA A 174 5.58 8.39 -6.24
C ALA A 174 6.12 7.63 -5.01
N CYS A 175 6.76 6.46 -5.23
CA CYS A 175 7.32 5.63 -4.15
C CYS A 175 8.61 6.21 -3.52
N CYS A 176 9.27 7.18 -4.18
CA CYS A 176 10.57 7.70 -3.75
C CYS A 176 10.53 9.12 -3.20
N HIS A 177 9.38 9.81 -3.27
CA HIS A 177 9.28 11.22 -2.87
C HIS A 177 8.06 11.45 -1.99
N TYR A 178 8.30 11.46 -0.68
CA TYR A 178 7.27 11.76 0.34
C TYR A 178 7.49 13.14 0.92
N ASP A 179 6.42 13.89 1.15
CA ASP A 179 6.46 15.12 1.94
C ASP A 179 6.30 14.79 3.42
N LEU A 180 7.38 14.29 4.02
CA LEU A 180 7.41 13.85 5.41
C LEU A 180 7.53 15.02 6.35
N ARG A 181 6.69 15.04 7.39
CA ARG A 181 6.83 15.90 8.58
C ARG A 181 6.94 15.05 9.85
N LYS A 182 7.40 15.65 10.92
CA LYS A 182 7.36 15.00 12.24
C LYS A 182 5.91 14.81 12.65
N LEU A 183 5.56 13.59 13.03
CA LEU A 183 4.25 13.25 13.53
C LEU A 183 4.13 13.58 15.02
N THR A 184 2.94 14.01 15.45
CA THR A 184 2.61 14.15 16.86
C THR A 184 2.56 12.78 17.54
N LYS A 185 2.51 12.73 18.87
CA LYS A 185 2.35 11.46 19.60
C LYS A 185 1.02 10.79 19.29
N GLU A 186 -0.03 11.57 19.17
CA GLU A 186 -1.37 11.10 18.83
C GLU A 186 -1.42 10.49 17.43
N GLU A 187 -0.75 11.11 16.45
CA GLU A 187 -0.63 10.55 15.10
C GLU A 187 0.19 9.27 15.09
N GLN A 188 1.29 9.24 15.82
CA GLN A 188 2.14 8.04 15.91
C GLN A 188 1.44 6.87 16.58
N ALA A 189 0.58 7.11 17.58
CA ALA A 189 -0.21 6.09 18.24
C ALA A 189 -1.19 5.39 17.29
N LYS A 190 -1.60 6.05 16.19
CA LYS A 190 -2.47 5.50 15.15
C LYS A 190 -1.72 4.73 14.06
N LEU A 191 -0.38 4.79 14.04
CA LEU A 191 0.44 4.32 12.92
C LEU A 191 1.18 3.02 13.24
N HIS A 192 0.93 2.01 12.44
CA HIS A 192 1.70 0.77 12.37
C HIS A 192 2.54 0.73 11.10
N LEU A 193 3.79 0.34 11.22
CA LEU A 193 4.74 0.16 10.13
C LEU A 193 5.22 -1.28 10.08
N ASP A 194 5.05 -1.93 8.93
CA ASP A 194 5.44 -3.33 8.71
C ASP A 194 6.49 -3.45 7.58
N PHE A 195 7.52 -4.25 7.80
CA PHE A 195 8.58 -4.48 6.81
C PHE A 195 9.07 -5.91 6.83
N GLY A 196 9.37 -6.46 5.68
CA GLY A 196 10.21 -7.64 5.60
C GLY A 196 11.66 -7.33 6.00
N GLU A 197 12.33 -8.25 6.70
CA GLU A 197 13.76 -8.09 7.06
C GLU A 197 14.66 -7.92 5.83
N LYS A 198 14.28 -8.59 4.72
CA LYS A 198 14.99 -8.54 3.43
C LYS A 198 14.47 -7.45 2.50
N ASP A 199 13.51 -6.64 2.98
CA ASP A 199 12.96 -5.54 2.19
C ASP A 199 14.02 -4.47 1.95
N PHE A 200 14.16 -4.07 0.67
CA PHE A 200 15.05 -2.99 0.30
C PHE A 200 14.61 -1.64 0.90
N ASP A 201 13.30 -1.42 0.99
CA ASP A 201 12.74 -0.17 1.49
C ASP A 201 12.96 0.02 2.99
N TRP A 202 13.07 -1.08 3.75
CA TRP A 202 13.49 -1.05 5.14
C TRP A 202 14.87 -0.39 5.33
N LYS A 203 15.82 -0.62 4.41
CA LYS A 203 17.17 -0.04 4.49
C LYS A 203 17.17 1.49 4.46
N TYR A 204 16.18 2.10 3.83
CA TYR A 204 15.99 3.55 3.81
C TYR A 204 15.16 3.99 5.02
N SER A 205 14.03 3.36 5.26
CA SER A 205 13.07 3.75 6.29
C SER A 205 13.63 3.68 7.70
N LYS A 206 14.53 2.75 8.00
CA LYS A 206 15.19 2.65 9.31
C LYS A 206 15.98 3.91 9.74
N LYS A 207 16.34 4.79 8.79
CA LYS A 207 17.00 6.06 9.08
C LYS A 207 16.01 7.21 9.23
N THR A 208 14.85 7.09 8.60
CA THR A 208 13.81 8.12 8.53
C THR A 208 12.84 8.02 9.71
N ILE A 209 12.41 6.79 10.05
CA ILE A 209 11.45 6.53 11.13
C ILE A 209 11.88 7.18 12.45
N PRO A 210 13.13 7.03 12.95
CA PRO A 210 13.54 7.67 14.21
C PRO A 210 13.50 9.20 14.20
N VAL A 211 13.49 9.81 13.03
CA VAL A 211 13.47 11.28 12.88
C VAL A 211 12.05 11.83 12.84
N TYR A 212 11.15 11.14 12.17
CA TYR A 212 9.81 11.67 11.86
C TYR A 212 8.69 11.03 12.67
N MET A 213 8.85 9.76 13.08
CA MET A 213 7.82 8.97 13.75
C MET A 213 8.41 7.91 14.70
N PRO A 214 9.24 8.34 15.69
CA PRO A 214 10.01 7.42 16.54
C PRO A 214 9.15 6.55 17.48
N GLU A 215 7.92 6.94 17.76
CA GLU A 215 7.00 6.24 18.67
C GLU A 215 5.94 5.40 17.92
N ALA A 216 5.96 5.38 16.56
CA ALA A 216 5.06 4.53 15.78
C ALA A 216 5.37 3.06 16.02
N GLU A 217 4.32 2.22 16.00
CA GLU A 217 4.49 0.77 16.12
C GLU A 217 5.25 0.25 14.89
N LEU A 218 6.37 -0.45 15.11
CA LEU A 218 7.24 -0.95 14.04
C LEU A 218 7.44 -2.45 14.18
N VAL A 219 7.10 -3.20 13.14
CA VAL A 219 7.32 -4.64 13.04
C VAL A 219 8.25 -4.96 11.87
N ILE A 220 9.25 -5.80 12.13
CA ILE A 220 10.16 -6.35 11.12
C ILE A 220 9.92 -7.84 11.03
N ARG A 221 9.53 -8.35 9.84
CA ARG A 221 9.19 -9.75 9.58
C ARG A 221 10.42 -10.55 9.20
N PRO A 222 10.92 -11.44 10.09
CA PRO A 222 12.14 -12.20 9.82
C PRO A 222 12.01 -13.05 8.56
N GLY A 223 13.02 -12.99 7.69
CA GLY A 223 13.09 -13.81 6.48
C GLY A 223 12.23 -13.35 5.30
N PHE A 224 11.30 -12.42 5.48
CA PHE A 224 10.41 -11.96 4.42
C PHE A 224 11.00 -10.84 3.56
N GLN A 225 10.56 -10.80 2.30
CA GLN A 225 10.81 -9.75 1.33
C GLN A 225 9.75 -8.64 1.45
N HIS A 226 9.81 -7.67 0.56
CA HIS A 226 8.87 -6.56 0.40
C HIS A 226 7.41 -7.03 0.31
N CYS A 227 6.55 -6.63 1.25
CA CYS A 227 5.14 -7.07 1.39
C CYS A 227 4.96 -8.60 1.39
N GLY A 228 6.03 -9.36 1.72
CA GLY A 228 6.03 -10.82 1.57
C GLY A 228 5.24 -11.55 2.64
N TYR A 229 5.14 -10.99 3.85
CA TYR A 229 4.38 -11.61 4.93
C TYR A 229 2.88 -11.57 4.65
N MET A 230 2.35 -10.43 4.20
CA MET A 230 0.95 -10.32 3.76
C MET A 230 0.62 -11.35 2.67
N ALA A 231 1.49 -11.51 1.68
CA ALA A 231 1.25 -12.44 0.57
C ALA A 231 1.27 -13.91 1.01
N ALA A 232 2.14 -14.28 1.97
CA ALA A 232 2.31 -15.65 2.44
C ALA A 232 1.33 -16.04 3.56
N HIS A 233 0.91 -15.08 4.38
CA HIS A 233 0.11 -15.29 5.59
C HIS A 233 -1.06 -14.29 5.69
N PRO A 234 -1.93 -14.20 4.67
CA PRO A 234 -2.98 -13.17 4.62
C PRO A 234 -3.97 -13.26 5.78
N LYS A 235 -4.23 -14.47 6.28
CA LYS A 235 -5.10 -14.68 7.43
C LYS A 235 -4.52 -14.10 8.71
N GLU A 236 -3.31 -14.52 9.07
CA GLU A 236 -2.62 -14.03 10.26
C GLU A 236 -2.41 -12.52 10.20
N TYR A 237 -2.11 -12.00 9.01
CA TYR A 237 -1.91 -10.59 8.76
C TYR A 237 -3.20 -9.76 8.98
N ALA A 238 -4.34 -10.23 8.47
CA ALA A 238 -5.63 -9.60 8.71
C ALA A 238 -6.03 -9.65 10.20
N GLU A 239 -5.78 -10.77 10.89
CA GLU A 239 -6.03 -10.91 12.34
C GLU A 239 -5.17 -9.94 13.17
N GLU A 240 -3.91 -9.71 12.77
CA GLU A 240 -3.03 -8.72 13.41
C GLU A 240 -3.52 -7.28 13.20
N ILE A 241 -3.97 -6.94 12.00
CA ILE A 241 -4.59 -5.62 11.70
C ILE A 241 -5.81 -5.40 12.60
N GLU A 242 -6.72 -6.38 12.71
CA GLU A 242 -7.88 -6.25 13.60
C GLU A 242 -7.50 -6.16 15.09
N ALA A 243 -6.44 -6.86 15.49
CA ALA A 243 -5.93 -6.75 16.86
C ALA A 243 -5.37 -5.35 17.13
N PHE A 244 -4.68 -4.74 16.16
CA PHE A 244 -4.20 -3.36 16.24
C PHE A 244 -5.35 -2.36 16.37
N ILE A 245 -6.38 -2.47 15.54
CA ILE A 245 -7.59 -1.63 15.61
C ILE A 245 -8.23 -1.72 17.01
N ARG A 246 -8.43 -2.93 17.53
CA ARG A 246 -9.06 -3.13 18.85
C ARG A 246 -8.26 -2.55 20.02
N ARG A 247 -6.93 -2.72 20.00
CA ARG A 247 -6.06 -2.19 21.08
C ARG A 247 -6.17 -0.67 21.16
N ASN A 248 -6.13 -0.01 20.02
CA ASN A 248 -6.06 1.44 19.97
C ASN A 248 -7.42 2.11 20.23
N ARG A 249 -8.55 1.46 19.91
CA ARG A 249 -9.89 1.95 20.34
C ARG A 249 -9.98 2.07 21.84
N ASN A 250 -9.40 1.16 22.61
CA ASN A 250 -9.43 1.17 24.08
C ASN A 250 -8.51 2.22 24.71
N VAL A 251 -7.58 2.80 23.97
CA VAL A 251 -6.62 3.81 24.45
C VAL A 251 -7.09 5.23 24.13
N LEU A 252 -7.89 5.40 23.08
CA LEU A 252 -8.36 6.70 22.57
C LEU A 252 -9.79 7.05 23.01
N GLY A 253 -10.52 6.15 23.66
CA GLY A 253 -11.86 6.33 24.26
C GLY A 253 -11.76 6.40 25.77
#